data_f8d567db358f23c400e11f74e58b65cb
#
_entry.id   f8d567db358f23c400e11f74e58b65cb
#
_cell.length_a   1.000
_cell.length_b   1.000
_cell.length_c   1.000
_cell.angle_alpha   90.00
_cell.angle_beta   90.00
_cell.angle_gamma   90.00
#
_symmetry.space_group_name_H-M   'P 1'
#
loop_
_entity.id
_entity.type
_entity.pdbx_description
1 polymer ?
#
loop_
_entity_poly.entity_id
_entity_poly.type
_entity_poly.pdbx_seq_one_letter_code
_entity_poly.pdbx_strand_id
1 'polypeptide(L)'
;MPELPEVQTTVNGLNSTVKGRKIVSIWNDYDSPYFRNKDEIKNPKFYAKFKKLVIGQKILKAERRAKNILIHLGNKHTILIHMKMTGHLLYEGYKKDPFNSHIHLYFQFDNGKHLYFSDMRKFAKITLIETGKLKHSIHLSHLGPEPLDKNFQFKIFNFQLHKRPKGKIKQVLMDQTLIAGIGNIYSDEILWRAGVHPTSQVNKIPEKNFKEMFKAMKEVLKKGIDFGGDSMSDYRNIKGEKGRFQEHHRAYQRKGKICDKKGCKGVIQRIIVATRSAHFCPTHQKLFK
;
A
#
# COMPACT_ATOMS: atom_id res chain seq x y z
N MET A 1 3.10 -6.27 4.03
CA MET A 1 3.10 -5.57 2.71
C MET A 1 2.44 -4.22 2.92
N PRO A 2 3.13 -3.12 2.62
CA PRO A 2 2.54 -1.79 2.70
C PRO A 2 1.24 -1.69 1.88
N GLU A 3 0.18 -1.20 2.53
CA GLU A 3 -1.12 -0.93 1.92
C GLU A 3 -1.26 0.57 1.64
N LEU A 4 -2.44 1.06 1.31
CA LEU A 4 -2.66 2.47 0.97
C LEU A 4 -2.12 3.46 2.02
N PRO A 5 -2.37 3.30 3.34
CA PRO A 5 -1.89 4.26 4.33
C PRO A 5 -0.36 4.32 4.43
N GLU A 6 0.34 3.18 4.39
CA GLU A 6 1.80 3.13 4.45
C GLU A 6 2.42 3.80 3.22
N VAL A 7 1.85 3.52 2.04
CA VAL A 7 2.31 4.14 0.79
C VAL A 7 2.06 5.65 0.80
N GLN A 8 0.90 6.11 1.32
CA GLN A 8 0.60 7.54 1.43
C GLN A 8 1.56 8.25 2.40
N THR A 9 1.84 7.64 3.55
CA THR A 9 2.80 8.16 4.52
C THR A 9 4.20 8.31 3.89
N THR A 10 4.64 7.30 3.13
CA THR A 10 5.92 7.37 2.41
C THR A 10 5.91 8.50 1.37
N VAL A 11 4.83 8.66 0.61
CA VAL A 11 4.68 9.74 -0.38
C VAL A 11 4.71 11.13 0.28
N ASN A 12 4.03 11.29 1.41
CA ASN A 12 4.06 12.54 2.18
C ASN A 12 5.50 12.87 2.62
N GLY A 13 6.23 11.87 3.11
CA GLY A 13 7.64 12.00 3.48
C GLY A 13 8.55 12.35 2.29
N LEU A 14 8.35 11.73 1.12
CA LEU A 14 9.08 12.07 -0.11
C LEU A 14 8.87 13.54 -0.50
N ASN A 15 7.64 14.02 -0.47
CA ASN A 15 7.34 15.41 -0.80
C ASN A 15 7.97 16.42 0.18
N SER A 16 8.14 16.04 1.45
CA SER A 16 8.79 16.91 2.45
C SER A 16 10.32 16.86 2.41
N THR A 17 10.93 15.85 1.77
CA THR A 17 12.39 15.63 1.80
C THR A 17 13.06 15.80 0.46
N VAL A 18 12.55 15.16 -0.60
CA VAL A 18 13.26 15.08 -1.90
C VAL A 18 12.60 15.91 -3.02
N LYS A 19 11.41 16.46 -2.81
CA LYS A 19 10.79 17.36 -3.79
C LYS A 19 11.70 18.55 -4.07
N GLY A 20 11.93 18.84 -5.36
CA GLY A 20 12.78 19.92 -5.80
C GLY A 20 14.27 19.56 -5.88
N ARG A 21 14.71 18.40 -5.39
CA ARG A 21 16.11 17.96 -5.45
C ARG A 21 16.44 17.36 -6.81
N LYS A 22 17.69 17.54 -7.22
CA LYS A 22 18.26 16.94 -8.44
C LYS A 22 18.99 15.64 -8.08
N ILE A 23 18.71 14.58 -8.81
CA ILE A 23 19.40 13.29 -8.65
C ILE A 23 20.77 13.39 -9.35
N VAL A 24 21.85 13.23 -8.61
CA VAL A 24 23.23 13.34 -9.12
C VAL A 24 23.90 11.99 -9.32
N SER A 25 23.51 10.98 -8.55
CA SER A 25 24.06 9.62 -8.67
C SER A 25 23.01 8.58 -8.28
N ILE A 26 23.16 7.37 -8.79
CA ILE A 26 22.33 6.20 -8.47
C ILE A 26 23.23 4.97 -8.40
N TRP A 27 23.04 4.18 -7.36
CA TRP A 27 23.64 2.85 -7.22
C TRP A 27 22.55 1.80 -7.04
N ASN A 28 22.81 0.57 -7.53
CA ASN A 28 21.87 -0.53 -7.50
C ASN A 28 22.62 -1.88 -7.54
N ASP A 29 22.27 -2.80 -6.63
CA ASP A 29 22.73 -4.19 -6.60
C ASP A 29 21.60 -5.21 -6.75
N TYR A 30 20.47 -4.78 -7.23
CA TYR A 30 19.29 -5.64 -7.45
C TYR A 30 19.45 -6.65 -8.58
N ASP A 31 20.63 -6.92 -9.09
CA ASP A 31 20.81 -7.87 -10.19
C ASP A 31 20.11 -9.21 -9.89
N SER A 32 19.43 -9.75 -10.89
CA SER A 32 18.73 -11.02 -10.79
C SER A 32 18.48 -11.63 -12.18
N PRO A 33 18.92 -12.87 -12.42
CA PRO A 33 18.67 -13.56 -13.70
C PRO A 33 17.18 -13.76 -14.00
N TYR A 34 16.32 -13.79 -12.98
CA TYR A 34 14.86 -13.96 -13.13
C TYR A 34 14.15 -12.74 -13.75
N PHE A 35 14.82 -11.57 -13.79
CA PHE A 35 14.23 -10.31 -14.28
C PHE A 35 14.91 -9.76 -15.55
N ARG A 36 15.78 -10.54 -16.20
CA ARG A 36 16.59 -10.10 -17.37
C ARG A 36 15.76 -9.51 -18.51
N ASN A 37 14.53 -9.98 -18.71
CA ASN A 37 13.64 -9.55 -19.80
C ASN A 37 12.49 -8.62 -19.31
N LYS A 38 12.58 -8.04 -18.12
CA LYS A 38 11.55 -7.15 -17.59
C LYS A 38 12.03 -5.71 -17.54
N ASP A 39 11.11 -4.76 -17.77
CA ASP A 39 11.36 -3.32 -17.66
C ASP A 39 11.37 -2.88 -16.20
N GLU A 40 12.38 -3.34 -15.46
CA GLU A 40 12.62 -2.97 -14.06
C GLU A 40 14.13 -2.99 -13.74
N ILE A 41 14.52 -2.30 -12.66
CA ILE A 41 15.93 -2.05 -12.31
C ILE A 41 16.75 -3.32 -12.02
N LYS A 42 16.12 -4.46 -11.80
CA LYS A 42 16.79 -5.78 -11.65
C LYS A 42 17.31 -6.34 -12.97
N ASN A 43 16.90 -5.76 -14.10
CA ASN A 43 17.45 -6.06 -15.41
C ASN A 43 18.61 -5.10 -15.69
N PRO A 44 19.85 -5.57 -15.85
CA PRO A 44 21.02 -4.71 -16.05
C PRO A 44 20.91 -3.77 -17.28
N LYS A 45 20.33 -4.28 -18.39
CA LYS A 45 20.12 -3.46 -19.60
C LYS A 45 19.10 -2.34 -19.35
N PHE A 46 18.00 -2.67 -18.64
CA PHE A 46 17.03 -1.66 -18.27
C PHE A 46 17.60 -0.67 -17.26
N TYR A 47 18.39 -1.14 -16.27
CA TYR A 47 19.03 -0.28 -15.28
C TYR A 47 19.99 0.74 -15.93
N ALA A 48 20.77 0.35 -16.93
CA ALA A 48 21.64 1.28 -17.66
C ALA A 48 20.82 2.41 -18.32
N LYS A 49 19.70 2.08 -18.97
CA LYS A 49 18.75 3.05 -19.52
C LYS A 49 18.11 3.91 -18.42
N PHE A 50 17.65 3.29 -17.35
CA PHE A 50 17.06 3.97 -16.19
C PHE A 50 18.04 5.00 -15.61
N LYS A 51 19.28 4.60 -15.34
CA LYS A 51 20.34 5.47 -14.82
C LYS A 51 20.56 6.69 -15.71
N LYS A 52 20.67 6.48 -17.04
CA LYS A 52 20.89 7.56 -18.04
C LYS A 52 19.74 8.57 -18.07
N LEU A 53 18.49 8.11 -17.89
CA LEU A 53 17.30 8.97 -17.94
C LEU A 53 16.99 9.65 -16.60
N VAL A 54 17.47 9.12 -15.48
CA VAL A 54 17.12 9.61 -14.13
C VAL A 54 18.19 10.54 -13.56
N ILE A 55 19.49 10.29 -13.84
CA ILE A 55 20.57 11.18 -13.39
C ILE A 55 20.40 12.54 -14.06
N GLY A 56 20.63 13.60 -13.28
CA GLY A 56 20.47 14.98 -13.71
C GLY A 56 19.04 15.51 -13.58
N GLN A 57 18.06 14.66 -13.30
CA GLN A 57 16.65 15.08 -13.25
C GLN A 57 16.27 15.62 -11.87
N LYS A 58 15.41 16.65 -11.88
CA LYS A 58 14.78 17.22 -10.70
C LYS A 58 13.52 16.43 -10.35
N ILE A 59 13.33 16.09 -9.08
CA ILE A 59 12.06 15.52 -8.59
C ILE A 59 11.04 16.66 -8.48
N LEU A 60 9.97 16.57 -9.24
CA LEU A 60 8.89 17.58 -9.24
C LEU A 60 7.93 17.35 -8.07
N LYS A 61 7.49 16.10 -7.87
CA LYS A 61 6.59 15.67 -6.80
C LYS A 61 6.57 14.16 -6.70
N ALA A 62 6.06 13.63 -5.59
CA ALA A 62 5.66 12.25 -5.44
C ALA A 62 4.14 12.14 -5.28
N GLU A 63 3.52 11.14 -5.87
CA GLU A 63 2.09 10.82 -5.78
C GLU A 63 1.88 9.35 -5.46
N ARG A 64 0.72 9.02 -4.93
CA ARG A 64 0.30 7.63 -4.71
C ARG A 64 -0.78 7.21 -5.71
N ARG A 65 -0.66 6.00 -6.24
CA ARG A 65 -1.74 5.31 -6.94
C ARG A 65 -1.87 3.90 -6.41
N ALA A 66 -2.97 3.57 -5.73
CA ALA A 66 -3.14 2.31 -5.01
C ALA A 66 -1.98 2.08 -4.01
N LYS A 67 -1.23 1.00 -4.19
CA LYS A 67 -0.04 0.64 -3.40
C LYS A 67 1.27 1.00 -4.13
N ASN A 68 1.21 1.89 -5.13
CA ASN A 68 2.36 2.36 -5.88
C ASN A 68 2.72 3.80 -5.51
N ILE A 69 4.01 4.07 -5.44
CA ILE A 69 4.63 5.39 -5.35
C ILE A 69 4.99 5.83 -6.76
N LEU A 70 4.67 7.05 -7.12
CA LEU A 70 4.96 7.68 -8.40
C LEU A 70 5.83 8.91 -8.14
N ILE A 71 7.11 8.89 -8.54
CA ILE A 71 8.03 10.02 -8.39
C ILE A 71 8.20 10.67 -9.77
N HIS A 72 7.63 11.84 -9.95
CA HIS A 72 7.63 12.57 -11.21
C HIS A 72 8.92 13.38 -11.38
N LEU A 73 9.56 13.22 -12.54
CA LEU A 73 10.83 13.85 -12.91
C LEU A 73 10.63 14.99 -13.92
N GLY A 74 11.61 15.89 -13.98
CA GLY A 74 11.60 17.07 -14.87
C GLY A 74 11.55 16.75 -16.36
N ASN A 75 12.04 15.59 -16.77
CA ASN A 75 12.09 15.13 -18.18
C ASN A 75 10.83 14.37 -18.63
N LYS A 76 9.69 14.56 -17.98
CA LYS A 76 8.43 13.89 -18.30
C LYS A 76 8.47 12.36 -18.14
N HIS A 77 9.34 11.85 -17.27
CA HIS A 77 9.33 10.45 -16.81
C HIS A 77 8.87 10.35 -15.35
N THR A 78 8.39 9.19 -14.98
CA THR A 78 7.96 8.89 -13.62
C THR A 78 8.59 7.57 -13.18
N ILE A 79 9.29 7.60 -12.05
CA ILE A 79 9.72 6.38 -11.36
C ILE A 79 8.51 5.79 -10.65
N LEU A 80 8.13 4.56 -10.99
CA LEU A 80 7.08 3.81 -10.31
C LEU A 80 7.74 2.81 -9.37
N ILE A 81 7.36 2.85 -8.08
CA ILE A 81 7.82 1.93 -7.05
C ILE A 81 6.63 1.21 -6.43
N HIS A 82 6.62 -0.11 -6.49
CA HIS A 82 5.73 -0.95 -5.69
C HIS A 82 6.56 -1.69 -4.64
N MET A 83 6.41 -1.31 -3.37
CA MET A 83 7.23 -1.80 -2.25
C MET A 83 7.05 -3.31 -1.96
N LYS A 84 5.96 -3.94 -2.44
CA LYS A 84 5.64 -5.37 -2.21
C LYS A 84 5.61 -5.70 -0.72
N MET A 85 6.40 -6.71 -0.25
CA MET A 85 6.27 -7.24 1.10
C MET A 85 7.15 -6.50 2.12
N THR A 86 8.41 -6.27 1.78
CA THR A 86 9.45 -5.79 2.70
C THR A 86 10.13 -4.51 2.25
N GLY A 87 9.81 -4.02 1.04
CA GLY A 87 10.41 -2.79 0.51
C GLY A 87 9.98 -1.55 1.28
N HIS A 88 10.92 -0.66 1.55
CA HIS A 88 10.65 0.68 2.10
C HIS A 88 11.74 1.68 1.70
N LEU A 89 11.39 2.96 1.69
CA LEU A 89 12.28 4.07 1.36
C LEU A 89 12.73 4.76 2.64
N LEU A 90 14.02 5.08 2.73
CA LEU A 90 14.66 5.74 3.88
C LEU A 90 15.45 6.95 3.40
N TYR A 91 15.21 8.11 4.00
CA TYR A 91 15.94 9.34 3.69
C TYR A 91 16.86 9.69 4.84
N GLU A 92 18.19 9.58 4.65
CA GLU A 92 19.19 9.85 5.68
C GLU A 92 18.91 9.16 7.05
N GLY A 93 19.85 9.17 7.97
CA GLY A 93 19.62 8.72 9.36
C GLY A 93 19.42 7.21 9.56
N TYR A 94 19.34 6.42 8.51
CA TYR A 94 19.06 4.99 8.59
C TYR A 94 20.28 4.14 9.08
N LYS A 95 21.44 4.72 9.31
CA LYS A 95 22.67 4.00 9.70
C LYS A 95 22.51 3.08 10.92
N LYS A 96 21.50 3.34 11.76
CA LYS A 96 21.13 2.52 12.93
C LYS A 96 19.94 1.59 12.65
N ASP A 97 19.39 1.57 11.42
CA ASP A 97 18.26 0.71 11.06
C ASP A 97 18.75 -0.74 10.91
N PRO A 98 18.08 -1.73 11.53
CA PRO A 98 18.48 -3.14 11.42
C PRO A 98 18.39 -3.69 9.99
N PHE A 99 17.75 -2.97 9.06
CA PHE A 99 17.61 -3.36 7.65
C PHE A 99 18.69 -2.78 6.73
N ASN A 100 19.74 -2.16 7.25
CA ASN A 100 20.85 -1.60 6.46
C ASN A 100 21.51 -2.60 5.50
N SER A 101 21.64 -3.86 5.91
CA SER A 101 22.16 -4.95 5.08
C SER A 101 21.29 -5.29 3.87
N HIS A 102 20.07 -4.73 3.79
CA HIS A 102 19.11 -5.00 2.73
C HIS A 102 18.87 -3.79 1.81
N ILE A 103 19.76 -2.79 1.86
CA ILE A 103 19.72 -1.68 0.91
C ILE A 103 20.21 -2.17 -0.44
N HIS A 104 19.39 -2.03 -1.46
CA HIS A 104 19.67 -2.51 -2.81
C HIS A 104 19.61 -1.41 -3.88
N LEU A 105 19.20 -0.19 -3.50
CA LEU A 105 19.19 0.98 -4.36
C LEU A 105 19.39 2.22 -3.51
N TYR A 106 20.14 3.21 -4.02
CA TYR A 106 20.06 4.57 -3.51
C TYR A 106 20.07 5.60 -4.63
N PHE A 107 19.48 6.75 -4.32
CA PHE A 107 19.58 7.98 -5.10
C PHE A 107 20.35 9.00 -4.27
N GLN A 108 21.42 9.55 -4.82
CA GLN A 108 22.13 10.68 -4.23
C GLN A 108 21.61 11.99 -4.84
N PHE A 109 21.44 13.02 -4.01
CA PHE A 109 20.91 14.32 -4.42
C PHE A 109 21.99 15.41 -4.40
N ASP A 110 21.66 16.54 -5.06
CA ASP A 110 22.48 17.75 -5.18
C ASP A 110 22.88 18.40 -3.84
N ASN A 111 22.22 18.06 -2.75
CA ASN A 111 22.55 18.49 -1.38
C ASN A 111 23.42 17.47 -0.61
N GLY A 112 23.98 16.48 -1.28
CA GLY A 112 24.81 15.42 -0.70
C GLY A 112 24.03 14.32 0.05
N LYS A 113 22.72 14.47 0.24
CA LYS A 113 21.87 13.49 0.94
C LYS A 113 21.43 12.35 0.04
N HIS A 114 20.95 11.26 0.67
CA HIS A 114 20.57 10.03 -0.03
C HIS A 114 19.15 9.60 0.30
N LEU A 115 18.48 9.01 -0.68
CA LEU A 115 17.25 8.24 -0.52
C LEU A 115 17.58 6.78 -0.81
N TYR A 116 17.47 5.95 0.19
CA TYR A 116 17.79 4.52 0.13
C TYR A 116 16.52 3.70 -0.05
N PHE A 117 16.64 2.58 -0.74
CA PHE A 117 15.58 1.58 -0.84
C PHE A 117 16.07 0.26 -0.26
N SER A 118 15.48 -0.16 0.85
CA SER A 118 15.73 -1.43 1.51
C SER A 118 14.64 -2.44 1.16
N ASP A 119 15.01 -3.69 0.85
CA ASP A 119 14.07 -4.77 0.56
C ASP A 119 14.66 -6.15 0.83
N MET A 120 14.49 -6.67 2.05
CA MET A 120 15.01 -7.97 2.48
C MET A 120 14.66 -9.11 1.52
N ARG A 121 13.46 -9.11 0.94
CA ARG A 121 12.97 -10.20 0.07
C ARG A 121 13.24 -9.98 -1.41
N LYS A 122 13.74 -8.83 -1.81
CA LYS A 122 13.96 -8.43 -3.20
C LYS A 122 12.75 -8.59 -4.13
N PHE A 123 11.51 -8.43 -3.60
CA PHE A 123 10.27 -8.55 -4.36
C PHE A 123 9.74 -7.23 -4.91
N ALA A 124 10.24 -6.12 -4.40
CA ALA A 124 9.82 -4.81 -4.85
C ALA A 124 9.98 -4.66 -6.37
N LYS A 125 9.16 -3.80 -6.95
CA LYS A 125 9.23 -3.44 -8.36
C LYS A 125 9.55 -1.96 -8.48
N ILE A 126 10.58 -1.65 -9.25
CA ILE A 126 11.00 -0.28 -9.55
C ILE A 126 11.21 -0.17 -11.04
N THR A 127 10.45 0.70 -11.70
CA THR A 127 10.50 0.91 -13.15
C THR A 127 10.38 2.39 -13.50
N LEU A 128 10.59 2.72 -14.76
CA LEU A 128 10.50 4.08 -15.30
C LEU A 128 9.48 4.09 -16.44
N ILE A 129 8.55 5.04 -16.41
CA ILE A 129 7.47 5.16 -17.38
C ILE A 129 7.40 6.62 -17.83
N GLU A 130 7.17 6.87 -19.12
CA GLU A 130 6.81 8.19 -19.60
C GLU A 130 5.54 8.68 -18.89
N THR A 131 5.55 9.87 -18.31
CA THR A 131 4.46 10.37 -17.47
C THR A 131 3.12 10.37 -18.20
N GLY A 132 3.11 10.70 -19.49
CA GLY A 132 1.89 10.65 -20.32
C GLY A 132 1.29 9.26 -20.52
N LYS A 133 2.10 8.20 -20.37
CA LYS A 133 1.68 6.79 -20.56
C LYS A 133 1.28 6.11 -19.25
N LEU A 134 1.38 6.77 -18.10
CA LEU A 134 1.13 6.16 -16.79
C LEU A 134 -0.23 5.47 -16.69
N LYS A 135 -1.31 6.15 -17.08
CA LYS A 135 -2.69 5.63 -16.97
C LYS A 135 -2.91 4.35 -17.78
N HIS A 136 -2.19 4.21 -18.89
CA HIS A 136 -2.30 3.07 -19.80
C HIS A 136 -1.23 2.00 -19.54
N SER A 137 -0.37 2.21 -18.56
CA SER A 137 0.68 1.24 -18.23
C SER A 137 0.08 -0.05 -17.66
N ILE A 138 0.72 -1.18 -17.95
CA ILE A 138 0.33 -2.51 -17.39
C ILE A 138 0.32 -2.53 -15.85
N HIS A 139 0.94 -1.54 -15.22
CA HIS A 139 1.05 -1.45 -13.77
C HIS A 139 -0.14 -0.74 -13.12
N LEU A 140 -0.81 0.15 -13.85
CA LEU A 140 -1.84 1.05 -13.29
C LEU A 140 -3.20 0.94 -14.00
N SER A 141 -3.25 0.50 -15.25
CA SER A 141 -4.47 0.49 -16.08
C SER A 141 -5.59 -0.40 -15.54
N HIS A 142 -5.24 -1.48 -14.84
CA HIS A 142 -6.19 -2.43 -14.26
C HIS A 142 -6.71 -2.02 -12.86
N LEU A 143 -6.17 -0.97 -12.27
CA LEU A 143 -6.50 -0.60 -10.89
C LEU A 143 -7.85 0.11 -10.81
N GLY A 144 -8.68 -0.34 -9.87
CA GLY A 144 -9.96 0.27 -9.52
C GLY A 144 -9.82 1.69 -8.96
N PRO A 145 -10.92 2.37 -8.62
CA PRO A 145 -10.92 3.72 -8.08
C PRO A 145 -10.22 3.82 -6.72
N GLU A 146 -9.75 5.02 -6.40
CA GLU A 146 -9.11 5.38 -5.13
C GLU A 146 -10.15 5.59 -4.03
N PRO A 147 -10.11 4.85 -2.93
CA PRO A 147 -11.15 4.91 -1.89
C PRO A 147 -11.18 6.25 -1.12
N LEU A 148 -10.09 7.01 -1.12
CA LEU A 148 -10.00 8.31 -0.45
C LEU A 148 -10.16 9.50 -1.41
N ASP A 149 -10.36 9.26 -2.72
CA ASP A 149 -10.67 10.33 -3.67
C ASP A 149 -12.00 11.01 -3.28
N LYS A 150 -12.07 12.34 -3.43
CA LYS A 150 -13.27 13.12 -3.16
C LYS A 150 -14.47 12.71 -4.01
N ASN A 151 -14.21 12.23 -5.22
CA ASN A 151 -15.23 11.77 -6.15
C ASN A 151 -15.65 10.31 -5.90
N PHE A 152 -14.96 9.57 -5.02
CA PHE A 152 -15.32 8.20 -4.68
C PHE A 152 -16.47 8.19 -3.67
N GLN A 153 -17.69 8.18 -4.21
CA GLN A 153 -18.93 8.20 -3.46
C GLN A 153 -19.50 6.80 -3.21
N PHE A 154 -20.49 6.69 -2.33
CA PHE A 154 -21.14 5.42 -1.99
C PHE A 154 -21.69 4.67 -3.22
N LYS A 155 -22.29 5.37 -4.18
CA LYS A 155 -22.79 4.76 -5.42
C LYS A 155 -21.70 4.01 -6.18
N ILE A 156 -20.49 4.58 -6.28
CA ILE A 156 -19.33 3.95 -6.94
C ILE A 156 -18.85 2.74 -6.12
N PHE A 157 -18.71 2.89 -4.80
CA PHE A 157 -18.32 1.79 -3.91
C PHE A 157 -19.27 0.60 -4.06
N ASN A 158 -20.57 0.83 -3.96
CA ASN A 158 -21.60 -0.21 -4.08
C ASN A 158 -21.54 -0.90 -5.45
N PHE A 159 -21.47 -0.13 -6.53
CA PHE A 159 -21.34 -0.65 -7.89
C PHE A 159 -20.10 -1.53 -8.06
N GLN A 160 -18.94 -1.09 -7.57
CA GLN A 160 -17.70 -1.86 -7.71
C GLN A 160 -17.78 -3.21 -6.99
N LEU A 161 -18.30 -3.26 -5.76
CA LEU A 161 -18.40 -4.51 -5.03
C LEU A 161 -19.37 -5.50 -5.70
N HIS A 162 -20.49 -5.01 -6.25
CA HIS A 162 -21.50 -5.82 -6.93
C HIS A 162 -21.03 -6.42 -8.29
N LYS A 163 -19.84 -6.03 -8.79
CA LYS A 163 -19.20 -6.76 -9.90
C LYS A 163 -18.78 -8.19 -9.51
N ARG A 164 -18.78 -8.53 -8.23
CA ARG A 164 -18.48 -9.86 -7.68
C ARG A 164 -19.59 -10.31 -6.73
N PRO A 165 -20.86 -10.48 -7.21
CA PRO A 165 -22.02 -10.66 -6.34
C PRO A 165 -21.93 -11.92 -5.44
N LYS A 166 -21.34 -13.00 -5.93
CA LYS A 166 -21.11 -14.25 -5.17
C LYS A 166 -19.77 -14.28 -4.41
N GLY A 167 -18.97 -13.21 -4.52
CA GLY A 167 -17.66 -13.11 -3.87
C GLY A 167 -17.79 -12.95 -2.35
N LYS A 168 -16.85 -13.52 -1.59
CA LYS A 168 -16.72 -13.26 -0.15
C LYS A 168 -16.25 -11.82 0.07
N ILE A 169 -16.92 -11.08 0.92
CA ILE A 169 -16.73 -9.62 1.04
C ILE A 169 -15.28 -9.21 1.35
N LYS A 170 -14.57 -9.96 2.20
CA LYS A 170 -13.15 -9.69 2.46
C LYS A 170 -12.30 -9.77 1.19
N GLN A 171 -12.49 -10.83 0.40
CA GLN A 171 -11.77 -11.02 -0.85
C GLN A 171 -12.07 -9.92 -1.85
N VAL A 172 -13.34 -9.51 -1.92
CA VAL A 172 -13.82 -8.46 -2.83
C VAL A 172 -13.25 -7.09 -2.44
N LEU A 173 -13.20 -6.75 -1.15
CA LEU A 173 -12.56 -5.52 -0.66
C LEU A 173 -11.06 -5.45 -0.97
N MET A 174 -10.39 -6.60 -1.03
CA MET A 174 -8.94 -6.69 -1.32
C MET A 174 -8.61 -6.73 -2.82
N ASP A 175 -9.62 -6.86 -3.69
CA ASP A 175 -9.42 -6.88 -5.15
C ASP A 175 -9.06 -5.48 -5.65
N GLN A 176 -7.79 -5.32 -6.05
CA GLN A 176 -7.25 -4.03 -6.50
C GLN A 176 -7.91 -3.52 -7.79
N THR A 177 -8.60 -4.38 -8.53
CA THR A 177 -9.35 -3.98 -9.74
C THR A 177 -10.70 -3.37 -9.41
N LEU A 178 -11.23 -3.63 -8.22
CA LEU A 178 -12.51 -3.11 -7.73
C LEU A 178 -12.31 -1.87 -6.88
N ILE A 179 -11.45 -1.92 -5.87
CA ILE A 179 -11.08 -0.79 -5.01
C ILE A 179 -9.57 -0.85 -4.76
N ALA A 180 -8.88 0.21 -5.13
CA ALA A 180 -7.43 0.24 -5.05
C ALA A 180 -6.93 0.50 -3.61
N GLY A 181 -5.84 -0.14 -3.23
CA GLY A 181 -5.10 0.20 -2.02
C GLY A 181 -5.45 -0.59 -0.76
N ILE A 182 -6.64 -1.17 -0.64
CA ILE A 182 -7.03 -2.00 0.51
C ILE A 182 -6.30 -3.34 0.46
N GLY A 183 -5.84 -3.82 1.60
CA GLY A 183 -5.21 -5.13 1.73
C GLY A 183 -5.72 -5.90 2.95
N ASN A 184 -4.88 -6.76 3.51
CA ASN A 184 -5.30 -7.70 4.54
C ASN A 184 -5.59 -7.05 5.90
N ILE A 185 -4.81 -6.03 6.26
CA ILE A 185 -4.95 -5.33 7.53
C ILE A 185 -6.24 -4.51 7.51
N TYR A 186 -6.32 -3.59 6.57
CA TYR A 186 -7.42 -2.63 6.53
C TYR A 186 -8.76 -3.28 6.19
N SER A 187 -8.79 -4.38 5.43
CA SER A 187 -10.05 -5.12 5.19
C SER A 187 -10.63 -5.75 6.46
N ASP A 188 -9.79 -6.30 7.36
CA ASP A 188 -10.27 -6.84 8.64
C ASP A 188 -10.84 -5.73 9.53
N GLU A 189 -10.14 -4.59 9.63
CA GLU A 189 -10.57 -3.45 10.44
C GLU A 189 -11.86 -2.80 9.91
N ILE A 190 -12.00 -2.68 8.59
CA ILE A 190 -13.21 -2.16 7.93
C ILE A 190 -14.40 -3.08 8.25
N LEU A 191 -14.24 -4.39 8.06
CA LEU A 191 -15.31 -5.36 8.29
C LEU A 191 -15.70 -5.46 9.77
N TRP A 192 -14.71 -5.41 10.68
CA TRP A 192 -14.98 -5.37 12.10
C TRP A 192 -15.81 -4.13 12.47
N ARG A 193 -15.42 -2.96 12.00
CA ARG A 193 -16.11 -1.69 12.28
C ARG A 193 -17.54 -1.68 11.73
N ALA A 194 -17.73 -2.23 10.53
CA ALA A 194 -19.05 -2.33 9.87
C ALA A 194 -19.94 -3.46 10.40
N GLY A 195 -19.44 -4.35 11.26
CA GLY A 195 -20.20 -5.47 11.79
C GLY A 195 -20.53 -6.55 10.76
N VAL A 196 -19.70 -6.72 9.71
CA VAL A 196 -19.91 -7.68 8.63
C VAL A 196 -18.89 -8.82 8.71
N HIS A 197 -19.38 -10.07 8.67
CA HIS A 197 -18.49 -11.24 8.70
C HIS A 197 -17.69 -11.36 7.40
N PRO A 198 -16.38 -11.69 7.44
CA PRO A 198 -15.49 -11.67 6.27
C PRO A 198 -15.86 -12.63 5.14
N THR A 199 -16.63 -13.69 5.43
CA THR A 199 -17.11 -14.64 4.42
C THR A 199 -18.52 -14.34 3.89
N SER A 200 -19.16 -13.26 4.30
CA SER A 200 -20.47 -12.86 3.78
C SER A 200 -20.42 -12.70 2.26
N GLN A 201 -21.43 -13.20 1.55
CA GLN A 201 -21.57 -13.00 0.11
C GLN A 201 -22.06 -11.59 -0.20
N VAL A 202 -21.46 -10.94 -1.19
CA VAL A 202 -21.77 -9.54 -1.54
C VAL A 202 -23.27 -9.34 -1.78
N ASN A 203 -23.90 -10.17 -2.60
CA ASN A 203 -25.34 -10.05 -2.94
C ASN A 203 -26.30 -10.38 -1.79
N LYS A 204 -25.80 -10.84 -0.67
CA LYS A 204 -26.61 -11.14 0.53
C LYS A 204 -26.50 -10.07 1.60
N ILE A 205 -25.54 -9.15 1.46
CA ILE A 205 -25.33 -8.07 2.42
C ILE A 205 -26.37 -6.97 2.17
N PRO A 206 -27.13 -6.54 3.20
CA PRO A 206 -28.09 -5.45 3.06
C PRO A 206 -27.42 -4.10 2.73
N GLU A 207 -28.09 -3.22 1.99
CA GLU A 207 -27.56 -1.91 1.63
C GLU A 207 -27.12 -1.08 2.84
N LYS A 208 -27.83 -1.15 3.95
CA LYS A 208 -27.45 -0.53 5.23
C LYS A 208 -26.03 -0.89 5.63
N ASN A 209 -25.66 -2.16 5.52
CA ASN A 209 -24.32 -2.65 5.89
C ASN A 209 -23.25 -2.19 4.87
N PHE A 210 -23.61 -2.02 3.58
CA PHE A 210 -22.69 -1.39 2.61
C PHE A 210 -22.43 0.09 2.94
N LYS A 211 -23.44 0.84 3.38
CA LYS A 211 -23.27 2.23 3.83
C LYS A 211 -22.32 2.30 5.02
N GLU A 212 -22.47 1.40 6.00
CA GLU A 212 -21.55 1.31 7.15
C GLU A 212 -20.14 0.90 6.73
N MET A 213 -19.97 -0.05 5.80
CA MET A 213 -18.64 -0.41 5.27
C MET A 213 -17.98 0.74 4.54
N PHE A 214 -18.72 1.51 3.74
CA PHE A 214 -18.19 2.69 3.05
C PHE A 214 -17.68 3.75 4.02
N LYS A 215 -18.44 4.05 5.08
CA LYS A 215 -18.05 4.96 6.14
C LYS A 215 -16.82 4.42 6.88
N ALA A 216 -16.87 3.16 7.32
CA ALA A 216 -15.78 2.49 8.01
C ALA A 216 -14.49 2.50 7.17
N MET A 217 -14.58 2.25 5.88
CA MET A 217 -13.43 2.27 4.96
C MET A 217 -12.72 3.62 4.96
N LYS A 218 -13.47 4.71 4.79
CA LYS A 218 -12.89 6.06 4.79
C LYS A 218 -12.24 6.41 6.13
N GLU A 219 -12.90 6.09 7.23
CA GLU A 219 -12.41 6.36 8.58
C GLU A 219 -11.15 5.55 8.93
N VAL A 220 -11.17 4.24 8.64
CA VAL A 220 -10.06 3.32 8.94
C VAL A 220 -8.82 3.66 8.11
N LEU A 221 -8.99 3.91 6.81
CA LEU A 221 -7.86 4.28 5.94
C LEU A 221 -7.27 5.65 6.32
N LYS A 222 -8.12 6.65 6.64
CA LYS A 222 -7.66 7.96 7.10
C LYS A 222 -6.90 7.82 8.41
N LYS A 223 -7.46 7.10 9.38
CA LYS A 223 -6.80 6.82 10.65
C LYS A 223 -5.45 6.11 10.45
N GLY A 224 -5.36 5.15 9.51
CA GLY A 224 -4.10 4.52 9.15
C GLY A 224 -3.04 5.53 8.72
N ILE A 225 -3.41 6.52 7.90
CA ILE A 225 -2.50 7.60 7.48
C ILE A 225 -2.12 8.50 8.66
N ASP A 226 -3.08 8.91 9.47
CA ASP A 226 -2.87 9.82 10.62
C ASP A 226 -1.90 9.22 11.66
N PHE A 227 -1.89 7.88 11.80
CA PHE A 227 -0.95 7.15 12.66
C PHE A 227 0.35 6.72 11.96
N GLY A 228 0.62 7.20 10.76
CA GLY A 228 1.85 6.91 10.02
C GLY A 228 1.94 5.49 9.47
N GLY A 229 0.80 4.80 9.33
CA GLY A 229 0.73 3.42 8.83
C GLY A 229 0.88 2.36 9.91
N ASP A 230 0.86 1.11 9.47
CA ASP A 230 1.02 -0.11 10.27
C ASP A 230 2.45 -0.64 10.19
N SER A 231 3.10 -0.82 11.33
CA SER A 231 4.47 -1.33 11.45
C SER A 231 4.55 -2.62 12.27
N MET A 232 3.52 -3.46 12.21
CA MET A 232 3.55 -4.81 12.79
C MET A 232 4.69 -5.68 12.22
N SER A 233 5.10 -5.42 10.96
CA SER A 233 6.25 -6.05 10.33
C SER A 233 7.35 -5.02 10.04
N ASP A 234 7.94 -5.10 8.87
CA ASP A 234 9.16 -4.39 8.51
C ASP A 234 8.95 -2.93 8.07
N TYR A 235 7.70 -2.50 7.85
CA TYR A 235 7.44 -1.14 7.37
C TYR A 235 7.99 -0.07 8.32
N ARG A 236 8.68 0.89 7.72
CA ARG A 236 9.14 2.14 8.34
C ARG A 236 8.78 3.30 7.43
N ASN A 237 8.51 4.46 8.00
CA ASN A 237 8.36 5.68 7.23
C ASN A 237 9.71 6.14 6.68
N ILE A 238 9.72 7.23 5.91
CA ILE A 238 10.93 7.72 5.24
C ILE A 238 12.05 8.18 6.20
N LYS A 239 11.73 8.39 7.48
CA LYS A 239 12.70 8.73 8.55
C LYS A 239 13.18 7.49 9.32
N GLY A 240 12.75 6.29 8.94
CA GLY A 240 13.05 5.05 9.66
C GLY A 240 12.18 4.80 10.90
N GLU A 241 11.14 5.60 11.12
CA GLU A 241 10.25 5.49 12.28
C GLU A 241 9.12 4.50 12.03
N LYS A 242 8.68 3.81 13.08
CA LYS A 242 7.50 2.94 13.05
C LYS A 242 6.22 3.78 13.01
N GLY A 243 5.25 3.36 12.17
CA GLY A 243 3.88 3.80 12.33
C GLY A 243 3.26 3.24 13.61
N ARG A 244 2.10 3.76 14.00
CA ARG A 244 1.42 3.37 15.25
C ARG A 244 0.01 2.81 15.04
N PHE A 245 -0.40 2.55 13.80
CA PHE A 245 -1.76 2.04 13.55
C PHE A 245 -2.00 0.67 14.19
N GLN A 246 -0.96 -0.18 14.37
CA GLN A 246 -1.06 -1.46 15.06
C GLN A 246 -1.56 -1.35 16.52
N GLU A 247 -1.36 -0.22 17.19
CA GLU A 247 -1.89 0.04 18.54
C GLU A 247 -3.42 0.24 18.53
N HIS A 248 -3.99 0.45 17.34
CA HIS A 248 -5.40 0.74 17.12
C HIS A 248 -6.17 -0.39 16.44
N HIS A 249 -5.53 -1.55 16.24
CA HIS A 249 -6.21 -2.73 15.71
C HIS A 249 -7.36 -3.15 16.61
N ARG A 250 -8.48 -3.53 15.98
CA ARG A 250 -9.66 -4.06 16.65
C ARG A 250 -9.91 -5.52 16.29
N ALA A 251 -9.42 -5.96 15.14
CA ALA A 251 -9.54 -7.34 14.66
C ALA A 251 -8.20 -7.93 14.23
N TYR A 252 -7.45 -7.23 13.38
CA TYR A 252 -6.25 -7.78 12.76
C TYR A 252 -5.20 -8.19 13.80
N GLN A 253 -4.72 -9.45 13.70
CA GLN A 253 -3.77 -10.10 14.62
C GLN A 253 -4.19 -10.11 16.10
N ARG A 254 -5.48 -9.97 16.39
CA ARG A 254 -6.01 -10.00 17.77
C ARG A 254 -6.69 -11.33 18.14
N LYS A 255 -6.41 -12.45 17.44
CA LYS A 255 -6.95 -13.76 17.77
C LYS A 255 -6.81 -14.06 19.26
N GLY A 256 -7.90 -14.48 19.92
CA GLY A 256 -7.95 -14.79 21.34
C GLY A 256 -8.17 -13.59 22.27
N LYS A 257 -8.16 -12.35 21.74
CA LYS A 257 -8.46 -11.15 22.53
C LYS A 257 -9.96 -10.86 22.55
N ILE A 258 -10.43 -10.29 23.65
CA ILE A 258 -11.82 -9.82 23.79
C ILE A 258 -12.08 -8.73 22.73
N CYS A 259 -13.29 -8.75 22.17
CA CYS A 259 -13.73 -7.77 21.20
C CYS A 259 -13.99 -6.41 21.87
N ASP A 260 -13.38 -5.35 21.33
CA ASP A 260 -13.50 -3.98 21.87
C ASP A 260 -14.82 -3.27 21.46
N LYS A 261 -15.75 -3.96 20.80
CA LYS A 261 -17.05 -3.36 20.45
C LYS A 261 -17.88 -3.19 21.73
N LYS A 262 -18.35 -1.99 22.00
CA LYS A 262 -19.16 -1.67 23.18
C LYS A 262 -20.32 -2.67 23.32
N GLY A 263 -20.43 -3.32 24.48
CA GLY A 263 -21.45 -4.32 24.78
C GLY A 263 -21.20 -5.71 24.17
N CYS A 264 -20.11 -5.93 23.45
CA CYS A 264 -19.76 -7.23 22.89
C CYS A 264 -18.89 -8.06 23.86
N LYS A 265 -19.32 -9.27 24.19
CA LYS A 265 -18.54 -10.24 25.00
C LYS A 265 -17.80 -11.27 24.13
N GLY A 266 -17.77 -11.08 22.82
CA GLY A 266 -17.15 -12.01 21.88
C GLY A 266 -15.63 -11.98 21.92
N VAL A 267 -15.00 -13.01 21.38
CA VAL A 267 -13.54 -13.15 21.25
C VAL A 267 -13.18 -13.15 19.78
N ILE A 268 -12.12 -12.44 19.42
CA ILE A 268 -11.62 -12.38 18.04
C ILE A 268 -11.13 -13.76 17.60
N GLN A 269 -11.67 -14.24 16.50
CA GLN A 269 -11.29 -15.48 15.83
C GLN A 269 -10.46 -15.21 14.58
N ARG A 270 -9.79 -16.27 14.08
CA ARG A 270 -9.04 -16.25 12.82
C ARG A 270 -9.49 -17.41 11.95
N ILE A 271 -9.81 -17.10 10.70
CA ILE A 271 -10.10 -18.09 9.64
C ILE A 271 -9.25 -17.79 8.40
N ILE A 272 -9.29 -18.69 7.43
CA ILE A 272 -8.69 -18.46 6.10
C ILE A 272 -9.81 -18.15 5.11
N VAL A 273 -9.69 -17.00 4.45
CA VAL A 273 -10.60 -16.58 3.37
C VAL A 273 -9.79 -16.44 2.09
N ALA A 274 -10.05 -17.30 1.11
CA ALA A 274 -9.18 -17.52 -0.02
C ALA A 274 -7.75 -17.88 0.50
N THR A 275 -6.71 -17.20 0.11
CA THR A 275 -5.33 -17.49 0.56
C THR A 275 -4.88 -16.58 1.71
N ARG A 276 -5.80 -15.88 2.39
CA ARG A 276 -5.46 -14.85 3.40
C ARG A 276 -6.13 -15.12 4.75
N SER A 277 -5.42 -14.82 5.82
CA SER A 277 -6.03 -14.82 7.15
C SER A 277 -7.05 -13.68 7.27
N ALA A 278 -8.16 -13.94 7.92
CA ALA A 278 -9.18 -12.99 8.31
C ALA A 278 -9.38 -13.06 9.83
N HIS A 279 -9.33 -11.93 10.50
CA HIS A 279 -9.60 -11.80 11.93
C HIS A 279 -10.93 -11.08 12.11
N PHE A 280 -11.78 -11.62 12.96
CA PHE A 280 -13.14 -11.09 13.14
C PHE A 280 -13.73 -11.52 14.48
N CYS A 281 -14.77 -10.84 14.93
CA CYS A 281 -15.56 -11.24 16.09
C CYS A 281 -16.85 -11.93 15.64
N PRO A 282 -17.06 -13.21 15.92
CA PRO A 282 -18.27 -13.93 15.50
C PRO A 282 -19.53 -13.45 16.20
N THR A 283 -19.40 -12.75 17.35
CA THR A 283 -20.54 -12.29 18.14
C THR A 283 -21.21 -11.05 17.53
N HIS A 284 -20.41 -10.03 17.08
CA HIS A 284 -21.02 -8.81 16.55
C HIS A 284 -20.96 -8.68 15.03
N GLN A 285 -20.09 -9.42 14.35
CA GLN A 285 -20.02 -9.40 12.88
C GLN A 285 -20.98 -10.43 12.30
N LYS A 286 -22.07 -9.92 11.71
CA LYS A 286 -23.13 -10.76 11.15
C LYS A 286 -22.71 -11.41 9.84
N LEU A 287 -22.96 -12.72 9.71
CA LEU A 287 -22.78 -13.48 8.49
C LEU A 287 -24.03 -13.40 7.61
N PHE A 288 -23.84 -12.97 6.35
CA PHE A 288 -24.86 -12.93 5.30
C PHE A 288 -24.51 -13.98 4.24
N LYS A 289 -25.35 -15.03 4.14
CA LYS A 289 -25.21 -16.17 3.21
C LYS A 289 -26.29 -16.17 2.13
#